data_f0130660692bb8759f5b346d8bd8f355
#
_entry.id   f0130660692bb8759f5b346d8bd8f355
#
_cell.length_a   1.000
_cell.length_b   1.000
_cell.length_c   1.000
_cell.angle_alpha   90.00
_cell.angle_beta   90.00
_cell.angle_gamma   90.00
#
_symmetry.space_group_name_H-M   'P 1'
#
loop_
_entity.id
_entity.type
_entity.pdbx_description
1 polymer ?
#
loop_
_entity_poly.entity_id
_entity_poly.type
_entity_poly.pdbx_seq_one_letter_code
_entity_poly.pdbx_strand_id
1 'polypeptide(L)'
;MKAPGILPPFGFLCAIIALLLQMGPAWARELWVVDPQGLKGPENALLASIQGVLNRTGAVVWVKGPGMNARILDELRSEGWVLREVRGPWSLLREHRAAFSGLIIGQVGTESLNGATTLAGLTNAVVADPSLVERLVAEGWPVLADARSQSIATLWAQTRARVARGVMIHQDPSKALHLRDLAISLGAWTVYEEPAAERTRQIQALGPHTRVYGWGRDELEFVREVSQGGGAVIPADWSLNLSALRHLPATGPVRSRPPKPRARLSGERVVAFVVSDGDNLQWVGGRFVDDPSFWASPLRGRFAVTWEMPPEAWVMAPRILGKILGTATPLDDFIAGPSGYGYQFPGHLPDRPAAAAETARAVARVNWPLVTLLNAGGVQDSSKDWLEQSEIRGVLYKDYAPYNRGRGAVYWHQGKPSVSYRYLLWEQKDRSGGLRPDWLPAGVAEAVERQPSGAEAGSEAYALINVHAWSFRDSG
;
A
#
# COMPACT_ATOMS: atom_id res chain seq x y z
N MET A 1 -12.85 -74.48 -22.91
CA MET A 1 -13.35 -73.13 -22.55
C MET A 1 -12.51 -72.68 -21.36
N LYS A 2 -11.58 -71.70 -21.60
CA LYS A 2 -10.71 -71.09 -20.58
C LYS A 2 -11.32 -69.73 -20.19
N ALA A 3 -11.51 -69.54 -18.88
CA ALA A 3 -11.94 -68.22 -18.34
C ALA A 3 -10.77 -67.21 -18.33
N PRO A 4 -11.00 -65.92 -18.59
CA PRO A 4 -9.96 -64.91 -18.51
C PRO A 4 -9.75 -64.38 -17.09
N GLY A 5 -8.48 -64.33 -16.68
CA GLY A 5 -8.05 -63.80 -15.41
C GLY A 5 -8.17 -62.25 -15.35
N ILE A 6 -8.68 -61.76 -14.23
CA ILE A 6 -8.78 -60.31 -13.92
C ILE A 6 -7.48 -59.89 -13.24
N LEU A 7 -6.73 -58.98 -13.86
CA LEU A 7 -5.63 -58.29 -13.22
C LEU A 7 -6.17 -57.07 -12.43
N PRO A 8 -5.67 -56.75 -11.22
CA PRO A 8 -6.09 -55.58 -10.46
C PRO A 8 -5.48 -54.32 -11.06
N PRO A 9 -6.13 -53.14 -10.91
CA PRO A 9 -5.68 -51.92 -11.52
C PRO A 9 -4.46 -51.30 -10.80
N PHE A 10 -3.33 -51.28 -11.49
CA PHE A 10 -2.09 -50.63 -11.07
C PHE A 10 -2.21 -49.11 -10.89
N GLY A 11 -3.37 -48.52 -11.17
CA GLY A 11 -3.59 -47.07 -11.14
C GLY A 11 -3.74 -46.42 -9.75
N PHE A 12 -4.16 -47.19 -8.74
CA PHE A 12 -4.44 -46.62 -7.40
C PHE A 12 -3.19 -46.42 -6.53
N LEU A 13 -2.15 -47.23 -6.74
CA LEU A 13 -0.91 -47.11 -5.93
C LEU A 13 -0.05 -45.93 -6.36
N CYS A 14 -0.05 -45.56 -7.66
CA CYS A 14 0.70 -44.42 -8.14
C CYS A 14 0.08 -43.05 -7.71
N ALA A 15 -1.25 -42.98 -7.54
CA ALA A 15 -1.91 -41.77 -7.08
C ALA A 15 -1.64 -41.49 -5.59
N ILE A 16 -1.52 -42.50 -4.76
CA ILE A 16 -1.20 -42.34 -3.32
C ILE A 16 0.27 -41.98 -3.14
N ILE A 17 1.19 -42.53 -3.93
CA ILE A 17 2.62 -42.18 -3.91
C ILE A 17 2.85 -40.76 -4.44
N ALA A 18 2.10 -40.30 -5.45
CA ALA A 18 2.18 -38.94 -5.94
C ALA A 18 1.63 -37.92 -4.91
N LEU A 19 0.62 -38.28 -4.11
CA LEU A 19 0.10 -37.44 -3.02
C LEU A 19 1.06 -37.38 -1.82
N LEU A 20 1.79 -38.48 -1.53
CA LEU A 20 2.79 -38.52 -0.47
C LEU A 20 4.12 -37.87 -0.84
N LEU A 21 4.44 -37.75 -2.13
CA LEU A 21 5.61 -37.01 -2.62
C LEU A 21 5.40 -35.48 -2.67
N GLN A 22 4.17 -34.99 -2.55
CA GLN A 22 3.87 -33.55 -2.36
C GLN A 22 3.90 -33.13 -0.88
N MET A 23 3.95 -34.07 0.05
CA MET A 23 4.28 -33.79 1.46
C MET A 23 5.78 -34.02 1.66
N GLY A 24 6.61 -33.17 1.07
CA GLY A 24 7.99 -33.04 1.53
C GLY A 24 7.97 -32.80 3.04
N PRO A 25 9.02 -33.20 3.80
CA PRO A 25 9.04 -32.99 5.24
C PRO A 25 8.69 -31.53 5.47
N ALA A 26 7.70 -31.29 6.33
CA ALA A 26 7.33 -29.94 6.75
C ALA A 26 8.54 -29.40 7.53
N TRP A 27 9.53 -28.86 6.80
CA TRP A 27 10.56 -28.04 7.38
C TRP A 27 9.81 -26.94 8.12
N ALA A 28 9.94 -26.94 9.43
CA ALA A 28 9.30 -25.93 10.25
C ALA A 28 9.64 -24.57 9.64
N ARG A 29 8.62 -23.86 9.17
CA ARG A 29 8.82 -22.52 8.57
C ARG A 29 9.41 -21.65 9.67
N GLU A 30 10.61 -21.15 9.44
CA GLU A 30 11.36 -20.41 10.43
C GLU A 30 11.34 -18.91 10.08
N LEU A 31 11.16 -18.07 11.10
CA LEU A 31 11.18 -16.63 10.98
C LEU A 31 12.04 -16.03 12.10
N TRP A 32 13.06 -15.27 11.72
CA TRP A 32 13.88 -14.53 12.66
C TRP A 32 13.19 -13.22 13.03
N VAL A 33 12.94 -13.04 14.32
CA VAL A 33 12.18 -11.90 14.85
C VAL A 33 13.11 -10.97 15.63
N VAL A 34 13.19 -9.71 15.18
CA VAL A 34 14.03 -8.69 15.79
C VAL A 34 13.18 -7.65 16.48
N ASP A 35 13.49 -7.35 17.75
CA ASP A 35 12.95 -6.19 18.45
C ASP A 35 13.84 -4.98 18.15
N PRO A 36 13.34 -3.92 17.48
CA PRO A 36 14.12 -2.73 17.19
C PRO A 36 14.25 -1.79 18.39
N GLN A 37 13.62 -2.09 19.53
CA GLN A 37 13.68 -1.24 20.71
C GLN A 37 15.12 -1.12 21.21
N GLY A 38 15.58 0.13 21.38
CA GLY A 38 16.94 0.44 21.82
C GLY A 38 17.99 0.47 20.71
N LEU A 39 17.67 0.05 19.48
CA LEU A 39 18.57 0.20 18.33
C LEU A 39 18.65 1.67 17.91
N LYS A 40 19.86 2.11 17.58
CA LYS A 40 20.10 3.45 17.02
C LYS A 40 19.90 3.47 15.49
N GLY A 41 19.83 4.65 14.90
CA GLY A 41 19.69 4.82 13.45
C GLY A 41 20.65 3.96 12.61
N PRO A 42 21.97 3.96 12.90
CA PRO A 42 22.95 3.10 12.23
C PRO A 42 22.59 1.61 12.24
N GLU A 43 22.21 1.08 13.40
CA GLU A 43 21.84 -0.33 13.55
C GLU A 43 20.51 -0.65 12.87
N ASN A 44 19.58 0.31 12.84
CA ASN A 44 18.32 0.19 12.11
C ASN A 44 18.53 0.14 10.58
N ALA A 45 19.44 0.94 10.03
CA ALA A 45 19.79 0.88 8.61
C ALA A 45 20.45 -0.47 8.24
N LEU A 46 21.34 -0.96 9.11
CA LEU A 46 21.96 -2.28 8.95
C LEU A 46 20.89 -3.37 8.99
N LEU A 47 19.98 -3.34 9.98
CA LEU A 47 18.87 -4.31 10.11
C LEU A 47 17.96 -4.31 8.89
N ALA A 48 17.54 -3.14 8.41
CA ALA A 48 16.69 -3.03 7.23
C ALA A 48 17.37 -3.63 5.98
N SER A 49 18.69 -3.46 5.85
CA SER A 49 19.41 -4.04 4.71
C SER A 49 19.54 -5.57 4.82
N ILE A 50 19.81 -6.10 6.00
CA ILE A 50 19.79 -7.55 6.25
C ILE A 50 18.41 -8.13 5.91
N GLN A 51 17.36 -7.52 6.44
CA GLN A 51 15.97 -7.92 6.19
C GLN A 51 15.64 -7.90 4.69
N GLY A 52 16.00 -6.83 3.99
CA GLY A 52 15.73 -6.71 2.55
C GLY A 52 16.42 -7.76 1.71
N VAL A 53 17.68 -8.10 2.01
CA VAL A 53 18.40 -9.15 1.29
C VAL A 53 17.83 -10.53 1.59
N LEU A 54 17.58 -10.86 2.85
CA LEU A 54 17.11 -12.18 3.25
C LEU A 54 15.65 -12.44 2.83
N ASN A 55 14.83 -11.39 2.77
CA ASN A 55 13.41 -11.52 2.40
C ASN A 55 13.14 -11.49 0.88
N ARG A 56 14.15 -11.56 0.02
CA ARG A 56 13.94 -11.49 -1.44
C ARG A 56 13.02 -12.57 -1.99
N THR A 57 13.12 -13.77 -1.48
CA THR A 57 12.41 -14.96 -2.00
C THR A 57 11.42 -15.57 -1.01
N GLY A 58 11.31 -15.01 0.18
CA GLY A 58 10.40 -15.50 1.23
C GLY A 58 10.50 -14.67 2.49
N ALA A 59 9.58 -14.87 3.42
CA ALA A 59 9.64 -14.23 4.73
C ALA A 59 10.65 -14.97 5.61
N VAL A 60 11.80 -14.35 5.89
CA VAL A 60 12.91 -14.88 6.70
C VAL A 60 13.16 -14.04 7.94
N VAL A 61 13.10 -12.70 7.81
CA VAL A 61 13.33 -11.75 8.91
C VAL A 61 12.11 -10.86 9.09
N TRP A 62 11.72 -10.69 10.34
CA TRP A 62 10.61 -9.85 10.76
C TRP A 62 11.06 -8.88 11.85
N VAL A 63 10.70 -7.61 11.72
CA VAL A 63 10.92 -6.58 12.72
C VAL A 63 9.64 -6.42 13.54
N LYS A 64 9.72 -6.49 14.87
CA LYS A 64 8.58 -6.24 15.75
C LYS A 64 8.07 -4.83 15.57
N GLY A 65 6.76 -4.68 15.55
CA GLY A 65 6.06 -3.41 15.42
C GLY A 65 4.66 -3.50 15.99
N PRO A 66 3.95 -2.38 16.17
CA PRO A 66 2.59 -2.36 16.71
C PRO A 66 1.55 -2.88 15.74
N GLY A 67 0.32 -3.10 16.24
CA GLY A 67 -0.85 -3.46 15.46
C GLY A 67 -0.67 -4.77 14.70
N MET A 68 -0.95 -4.77 13.40
CA MET A 68 -0.85 -5.96 12.57
C MET A 68 0.54 -6.60 12.54
N ASN A 69 1.62 -5.84 12.74
CA ASN A 69 2.96 -6.41 12.82
C ASN A 69 3.14 -7.35 14.03
N ALA A 70 2.52 -7.04 15.17
CA ALA A 70 2.53 -7.93 16.33
C ALA A 70 1.56 -9.11 16.12
N ARG A 71 0.33 -8.83 15.66
CA ARG A 71 -0.70 -9.86 15.48
C ARG A 71 -0.31 -10.95 14.49
N ILE A 72 0.36 -10.61 13.40
CA ILE A 72 0.84 -11.58 12.42
C ILE A 72 1.83 -12.56 13.05
N LEU A 73 2.69 -12.13 13.96
CA LEU A 73 3.61 -13.05 14.67
C LEU A 73 2.84 -14.09 15.49
N ASP A 74 1.76 -13.68 16.17
CA ASP A 74 0.92 -14.62 16.94
C ASP A 74 0.17 -15.59 16.01
N GLU A 75 -0.32 -15.12 14.88
CA GLU A 75 -0.94 -15.97 13.85
C GLU A 75 0.07 -16.98 13.29
N LEU A 76 1.28 -16.56 12.91
CA LEU A 76 2.32 -17.43 12.39
C LEU A 76 2.73 -18.49 13.44
N ARG A 77 2.84 -18.11 14.72
CA ARG A 77 3.11 -19.05 15.80
C ARG A 77 2.01 -20.10 15.91
N SER A 78 0.74 -19.70 15.82
CA SER A 78 -0.40 -20.60 15.83
C SER A 78 -0.47 -21.53 14.59
N GLU A 79 0.11 -21.12 13.47
CA GLU A 79 0.26 -21.90 12.23
C GLU A 79 1.48 -22.84 12.25
N GLY A 80 2.22 -22.89 13.37
CA GLY A 80 3.37 -23.79 13.53
C GLY A 80 4.70 -23.25 13.01
N TRP A 81 4.78 -21.91 12.77
CA TRP A 81 6.08 -21.32 12.46
C TRP A 81 6.97 -21.28 13.70
N VAL A 82 8.26 -21.55 13.51
CA VAL A 82 9.28 -21.36 14.54
C VAL A 82 9.75 -19.92 14.51
N LEU A 83 9.42 -19.17 15.57
CA LEU A 83 9.83 -17.77 15.70
C LEU A 83 11.11 -17.71 16.55
N ARG A 84 12.25 -17.37 15.92
CA ARG A 84 13.54 -17.18 16.59
C ARG A 84 13.75 -15.72 16.95
N GLU A 85 13.59 -15.39 18.21
CA GLU A 85 13.83 -14.03 18.69
C GLU A 85 15.33 -13.76 18.84
N VAL A 86 15.78 -12.65 18.26
CA VAL A 86 17.19 -12.21 18.32
C VAL A 86 17.30 -10.74 18.71
N ARG A 87 18.41 -10.40 19.35
CA ARG A 87 18.72 -9.03 19.76
C ARG A 87 19.53 -8.31 18.67
N GLY A 88 18.84 -7.47 17.90
CA GLY A 88 19.45 -6.59 16.90
C GLY A 88 20.05 -7.32 15.67
N PRO A 89 20.77 -6.60 14.81
CA PRO A 89 21.22 -7.09 13.51
C PRO A 89 22.44 -8.03 13.57
N TRP A 90 23.23 -7.97 14.64
CA TRP A 90 24.55 -8.58 14.71
C TRP A 90 24.56 -10.12 14.64
N SER A 91 23.59 -10.77 15.28
CA SER A 91 23.43 -12.22 15.22
C SER A 91 23.00 -12.68 13.82
N LEU A 92 22.03 -11.96 13.21
CA LEU A 92 21.58 -12.24 11.85
C LEU A 92 22.72 -12.11 10.82
N LEU A 93 23.54 -11.05 10.96
CA LEU A 93 24.66 -10.80 10.08
C LEU A 93 25.69 -11.94 10.11
N ARG A 94 25.96 -12.50 11.29
CA ARG A 94 26.87 -13.64 11.45
C ARG A 94 26.26 -14.94 10.95
N GLU A 95 25.03 -15.22 11.34
CA GLU A 95 24.31 -16.47 10.98
C GLU A 95 24.13 -16.61 9.47
N HIS A 96 23.82 -15.50 8.80
CA HIS A 96 23.56 -15.47 7.36
C HIS A 96 24.71 -14.88 6.53
N ARG A 97 25.95 -14.94 7.05
CA ARG A 97 27.12 -14.31 6.40
C ARG A 97 27.21 -14.60 4.90
N ALA A 98 26.93 -15.82 4.49
CA ALA A 98 27.03 -16.25 3.09
C ALA A 98 26.01 -15.56 2.15
N ALA A 99 24.96 -14.95 2.69
CA ALA A 99 23.97 -14.22 1.90
C ALA A 99 24.42 -12.82 1.48
N PHE A 100 25.49 -12.29 2.11
CA PHE A 100 25.89 -10.91 1.93
C PHE A 100 27.27 -10.81 1.26
N SER A 101 27.38 -9.95 0.23
CA SER A 101 28.60 -9.75 -0.52
C SER A 101 29.60 -8.81 0.19
N GLY A 102 29.14 -7.94 1.09
CA GLY A 102 29.97 -6.95 1.78
C GLY A 102 29.17 -5.74 2.24
N LEU A 103 29.84 -4.60 2.37
CA LEU A 103 29.29 -3.36 2.93
C LEU A 103 29.16 -2.28 1.86
N ILE A 104 28.06 -1.54 1.90
CA ILE A 104 27.92 -0.25 1.23
C ILE A 104 27.82 0.83 2.31
N ILE A 105 28.73 1.78 2.28
CA ILE A 105 28.76 2.87 3.26
C ILE A 105 27.72 3.93 2.87
N GLY A 106 26.85 4.29 3.82
CA GLY A 106 25.86 5.36 3.70
C GLY A 106 25.51 5.93 5.06
N GLN A 107 25.40 7.24 5.15
CA GLN A 107 25.22 7.94 6.42
C GLN A 107 23.74 8.20 6.70
N VAL A 108 23.24 7.74 7.84
CA VAL A 108 21.89 8.01 8.31
C VAL A 108 21.63 9.52 8.42
N GLY A 109 20.48 9.97 7.95
CA GLY A 109 20.09 11.37 7.91
C GLY A 109 20.61 12.14 6.70
N THR A 110 21.30 11.48 5.76
CA THR A 110 21.75 12.10 4.51
C THR A 110 21.32 11.26 3.30
N GLU A 111 21.27 11.88 2.13
CA GLU A 111 20.87 11.19 0.88
C GLU A 111 21.79 10.01 0.53
N SER A 112 23.01 9.98 1.05
CA SER A 112 23.90 8.82 0.87
C SER A 112 23.32 7.51 1.44
N LEU A 113 22.42 7.58 2.43
CA LEU A 113 21.70 6.40 2.92
C LEU A 113 20.79 5.82 1.82
N ASN A 114 20.12 6.67 1.04
CA ASN A 114 19.28 6.23 -0.08
C ASN A 114 20.13 5.62 -1.20
N GLY A 115 21.27 6.26 -1.53
CA GLY A 115 22.25 5.70 -2.46
C GLY A 115 22.77 4.33 -2.02
N ALA A 116 23.15 4.20 -0.76
CA ALA A 116 23.59 2.94 -0.17
C ALA A 116 22.47 1.87 -0.19
N THR A 117 21.22 2.24 0.07
CA THR A 117 20.04 1.36 -0.02
C THR A 117 19.90 0.80 -1.45
N THR A 118 19.99 1.65 -2.47
CA THR A 118 19.96 1.24 -3.89
C THR A 118 21.09 0.25 -4.20
N LEU A 119 22.35 0.62 -3.87
CA LEU A 119 23.50 -0.21 -4.16
C LEU A 119 23.45 -1.56 -3.41
N ALA A 120 23.03 -1.57 -2.15
CA ALA A 120 22.84 -2.80 -1.37
C ALA A 120 21.82 -3.73 -2.04
N GLY A 121 20.71 -3.17 -2.54
CA GLY A 121 19.70 -3.90 -3.30
C GLY A 121 20.26 -4.53 -4.59
N LEU A 122 21.19 -3.87 -5.26
CA LEU A 122 21.79 -4.34 -6.51
C LEU A 122 22.94 -5.35 -6.34
N THR A 123 23.50 -5.43 -5.13
CA THR A 123 24.74 -6.22 -4.89
C THR A 123 24.59 -7.27 -3.80
N ASN A 124 23.44 -7.45 -3.16
CA ASN A 124 23.25 -8.27 -1.95
C ASN A 124 24.18 -7.84 -0.79
N ALA A 125 24.52 -6.57 -0.72
CA ALA A 125 25.33 -6.03 0.37
C ALA A 125 24.43 -5.54 1.52
N VAL A 126 25.04 -5.26 2.66
CA VAL A 126 24.39 -4.56 3.77
C VAL A 126 24.82 -3.11 3.84
N VAL A 127 23.94 -2.25 4.35
CA VAL A 127 24.24 -0.83 4.55
C VAL A 127 24.98 -0.65 5.87
N ALA A 128 26.12 0.01 5.83
CA ALA A 128 26.93 0.36 6.99
C ALA A 128 27.01 1.89 7.15
N ASP A 129 26.42 2.40 8.24
CA ASP A 129 26.70 3.77 8.67
C ASP A 129 28.19 3.93 9.05
N PRO A 130 28.83 5.08 8.82
CA PRO A 130 30.22 5.31 9.18
C PRO A 130 30.60 4.90 10.59
N SER A 131 29.70 5.07 11.55
CA SER A 131 29.92 4.68 12.96
C SER A 131 30.04 3.17 13.19
N LEU A 132 29.64 2.34 12.23
CA LEU A 132 29.72 0.87 12.30
C LEU A 132 30.83 0.27 11.46
N VAL A 133 31.44 1.04 10.55
CA VAL A 133 32.39 0.54 9.54
C VAL A 133 33.61 -0.11 10.16
N GLU A 134 34.24 0.55 11.13
CA GLU A 134 35.45 0.04 11.80
C GLU A 134 35.22 -1.36 12.39
N ARG A 135 34.14 -1.53 13.12
CA ARG A 135 33.74 -2.81 13.70
C ARG A 135 33.51 -3.87 12.62
N LEU A 136 32.75 -3.54 11.57
CA LEU A 136 32.42 -4.50 10.52
C LEU A 136 33.65 -4.92 9.72
N VAL A 137 34.57 -3.99 9.42
CA VAL A 137 35.84 -4.30 8.75
C VAL A 137 36.73 -5.18 9.63
N ALA A 138 36.79 -4.93 10.95
CA ALA A 138 37.50 -5.77 11.89
C ALA A 138 36.91 -7.20 11.98
N GLU A 139 35.62 -7.36 11.75
CA GLU A 139 34.93 -8.66 11.59
C GLU A 139 35.14 -9.30 10.19
N GLY A 140 35.95 -8.68 9.31
CA GLY A 140 36.32 -9.20 7.99
C GLY A 140 35.29 -8.95 6.88
N TRP A 141 34.46 -7.91 7.00
CA TRP A 141 33.53 -7.53 5.94
C TRP A 141 34.22 -6.60 4.92
N PRO A 142 34.22 -6.93 3.62
CA PRO A 142 34.79 -6.05 2.59
C PRO A 142 33.88 -4.85 2.34
N VAL A 143 34.46 -3.67 2.18
CA VAL A 143 33.77 -2.47 1.71
C VAL A 143 33.71 -2.50 0.18
N LEU A 144 32.50 -2.53 -0.38
CA LEU A 144 32.28 -2.60 -1.82
C LEU A 144 32.12 -1.20 -2.45
N ALA A 145 31.51 -0.27 -1.74
CA ALA A 145 31.33 1.11 -2.20
C ALA A 145 31.07 2.07 -1.03
N ASP A 146 31.35 3.35 -1.28
CA ASP A 146 30.99 4.46 -0.38
C ASP A 146 30.06 5.43 -1.12
N ALA A 147 28.78 5.41 -0.75
CA ALA A 147 27.76 6.25 -1.39
C ALA A 147 27.87 7.73 -0.99
N ARG A 148 28.64 8.08 0.05
CA ARG A 148 28.80 9.46 0.51
C ARG A 148 29.59 10.33 -0.49
N SER A 149 30.44 9.68 -1.29
CA SER A 149 31.26 10.35 -2.30
C SER A 149 30.54 10.53 -3.65
N GLN A 150 29.30 10.08 -3.78
CA GLN A 150 28.57 10.08 -5.05
C GLN A 150 27.35 11.01 -4.99
N SER A 151 27.16 11.79 -6.05
CA SER A 151 25.92 12.55 -6.21
C SER A 151 24.77 11.64 -6.64
N ILE A 152 23.52 12.07 -6.38
CA ILE A 152 22.29 11.39 -6.84
C ILE A 152 22.35 11.18 -8.37
N ALA A 153 22.75 12.21 -9.13
CA ALA A 153 22.85 12.13 -10.59
C ALA A 153 23.87 11.08 -11.05
N THR A 154 25.04 11.00 -10.39
CA THR A 154 26.05 10.01 -10.68
C THR A 154 25.54 8.59 -10.40
N LEU A 155 24.95 8.38 -9.23
CA LEU A 155 24.36 7.09 -8.83
C LEU A 155 23.27 6.66 -9.81
N TRP A 156 22.37 7.57 -10.19
CA TRP A 156 21.32 7.30 -11.17
C TRP A 156 21.90 6.87 -12.51
N ALA A 157 22.88 7.62 -13.04
CA ALA A 157 23.51 7.29 -14.32
C ALA A 157 24.15 5.90 -14.32
N GLN A 158 24.76 5.49 -13.20
CA GLN A 158 25.44 4.19 -13.05
C GLN A 158 24.46 3.04 -12.81
N THR A 159 23.29 3.29 -12.19
CA THR A 159 22.41 2.22 -11.69
C THR A 159 21.12 2.06 -12.48
N ARG A 160 20.65 3.07 -13.23
CA ARG A 160 19.36 3.09 -13.92
C ARG A 160 19.04 1.89 -14.81
N ALA A 161 20.07 1.27 -15.40
CA ALA A 161 19.90 0.08 -16.24
C ALA A 161 19.76 -1.22 -15.41
N ARG A 162 20.06 -1.19 -14.12
CA ARG A 162 20.12 -2.34 -13.23
C ARG A 162 19.01 -2.36 -12.18
N VAL A 163 18.49 -1.18 -11.80
CA VAL A 163 17.38 -1.08 -10.83
C VAL A 163 16.10 -1.67 -11.40
N ALA A 164 15.23 -2.11 -10.51
CA ALA A 164 13.92 -2.67 -10.89
C ALA A 164 13.07 -1.65 -11.66
N ARG A 165 12.42 -2.11 -12.72
CA ARG A 165 11.50 -1.31 -13.53
C ARG A 165 10.14 -1.22 -12.85
N GLY A 166 9.44 -0.12 -13.08
CA GLY A 166 8.07 0.09 -12.58
C GLY A 166 7.96 0.31 -11.06
N VAL A 167 9.08 0.51 -10.37
CA VAL A 167 9.11 0.78 -8.92
C VAL A 167 10.18 1.80 -8.57
N MET A 168 9.82 2.72 -7.67
CA MET A 168 10.71 3.70 -7.06
C MET A 168 10.41 3.79 -5.56
N ILE A 169 11.42 4.02 -4.75
CA ILE A 169 11.25 4.29 -3.33
C ILE A 169 11.61 5.74 -3.05
N HIS A 170 10.66 6.48 -2.50
CA HIS A 170 10.88 7.87 -2.08
C HIS A 170 10.88 7.93 -0.55
N GLN A 171 12.07 7.91 0.05
CA GLN A 171 12.23 7.72 1.49
C GLN A 171 13.13 8.76 2.14
N ASP A 172 12.58 9.43 3.14
CA ASP A 172 13.34 10.37 3.98
C ASP A 172 14.57 9.66 4.58
N PRO A 173 15.78 10.19 4.38
CA PRO A 173 17.02 9.57 4.89
C PRO A 173 17.11 9.52 6.41
N SER A 174 16.29 10.28 7.15
CA SER A 174 16.19 10.17 8.61
C SER A 174 15.48 8.89 9.07
N LYS A 175 14.65 8.28 8.21
CA LYS A 175 13.93 7.03 8.48
C LYS A 175 14.81 5.83 8.14
N ALA A 176 15.65 5.44 9.09
CA ALA A 176 16.69 4.43 8.86
C ALA A 176 16.16 2.99 8.70
N LEU A 177 14.99 2.68 9.28
CA LEU A 177 14.42 1.32 9.31
C LEU A 177 13.29 1.13 8.29
N HIS A 178 12.34 2.07 8.26
CA HIS A 178 11.08 1.92 7.52
C HIS A 178 11.28 1.90 6.00
N LEU A 179 10.53 1.02 5.32
CA LEU A 179 10.45 0.88 3.85
C LEU A 179 11.76 0.41 3.15
N ARG A 180 12.92 0.48 3.83
CA ARG A 180 14.22 0.13 3.21
C ARG A 180 14.38 -1.35 2.94
N ASP A 181 13.74 -2.20 3.74
CA ASP A 181 13.65 -3.64 3.51
C ASP A 181 13.00 -3.94 2.15
N LEU A 182 11.92 -3.24 1.81
CA LEU A 182 11.27 -3.37 0.51
C LEU A 182 12.17 -2.86 -0.62
N ALA A 183 12.78 -1.68 -0.46
CA ALA A 183 13.69 -1.09 -1.43
C ALA A 183 14.79 -2.07 -1.84
N ILE A 184 15.45 -2.67 -0.86
CA ILE A 184 16.57 -3.61 -1.07
C ILE A 184 16.06 -4.92 -1.65
N SER A 185 14.93 -5.46 -1.14
CA SER A 185 14.39 -6.72 -1.64
C SER A 185 13.96 -6.65 -3.11
N LEU A 186 13.52 -5.48 -3.58
CA LEU A 186 13.14 -5.23 -4.96
C LEU A 186 14.32 -4.82 -5.85
N GLY A 187 15.45 -4.37 -5.27
CA GLY A 187 16.52 -3.71 -6.03
C GLY A 187 16.05 -2.39 -6.64
N ALA A 188 15.22 -1.64 -5.91
CA ALA A 188 14.59 -0.42 -6.39
C ALA A 188 15.51 0.80 -6.31
N TRP A 189 15.30 1.77 -7.20
CA TRP A 189 15.87 3.10 -7.07
C TRP A 189 15.28 3.80 -5.84
N THR A 190 16.16 4.29 -4.97
CA THR A 190 15.77 4.94 -3.70
C THR A 190 16.36 6.34 -3.66
N VAL A 191 15.50 7.36 -3.44
CA VAL A 191 15.89 8.77 -3.44
C VAL A 191 14.88 9.61 -2.63
N TYR A 192 15.25 10.82 -2.23
CA TYR A 192 14.37 11.78 -1.55
C TYR A 192 14.66 13.24 -1.94
N GLU A 193 15.93 13.63 -2.03
CA GLU A 193 16.38 15.02 -2.18
C GLU A 193 16.79 15.34 -3.63
N GLU A 194 15.97 14.98 -4.61
CA GLU A 194 16.18 15.34 -6.01
C GLU A 194 15.28 16.52 -6.43
N PRO A 195 15.69 17.30 -7.44
CA PRO A 195 14.81 18.29 -8.04
C PRO A 195 13.57 17.63 -8.68
N ALA A 196 12.42 18.32 -8.62
CA ALA A 196 11.15 17.86 -9.17
C ALA A 196 11.22 17.37 -10.62
N ALA A 197 11.88 18.12 -11.48
CA ALA A 197 12.05 17.74 -12.89
C ALA A 197 12.90 16.45 -13.05
N GLU A 198 13.86 16.21 -12.15
CA GLU A 198 14.66 15.00 -12.16
C GLU A 198 13.82 13.80 -11.70
N ARG A 199 13.02 13.95 -10.66
CA ARG A 199 12.07 12.93 -10.19
C ARG A 199 11.13 12.48 -11.30
N THR A 200 10.52 13.44 -11.99
CA THR A 200 9.64 13.15 -13.15
C THR A 200 10.38 12.35 -14.23
N ARG A 201 11.62 12.76 -14.60
CA ARG A 201 12.44 12.02 -15.59
C ARG A 201 12.82 10.63 -15.13
N GLN A 202 13.16 10.45 -13.86
CA GLN A 202 13.49 9.14 -13.29
C GLN A 202 12.27 8.21 -13.33
N ILE A 203 11.08 8.69 -12.97
CA ILE A 203 9.83 7.91 -13.04
C ILE A 203 9.55 7.48 -14.48
N GLN A 204 9.63 8.39 -15.45
CA GLN A 204 9.48 8.07 -16.87
C GLN A 204 10.48 7.01 -17.33
N ALA A 205 11.75 7.13 -16.93
CA ALA A 205 12.80 6.18 -17.27
C ALA A 205 12.57 4.79 -16.64
N LEU A 206 11.95 4.71 -15.46
CA LEU A 206 11.60 3.44 -14.83
C LEU A 206 10.43 2.73 -15.52
N GLY A 207 9.62 3.45 -16.28
CA GLY A 207 8.56 2.92 -17.12
C GLY A 207 7.15 3.39 -16.73
N PRO A 208 6.17 3.05 -17.56
CA PRO A 208 4.78 3.45 -17.30
C PRO A 208 4.25 2.81 -16.01
N HIS A 209 3.33 3.52 -15.35
CA HIS A 209 2.65 3.08 -14.13
C HIS A 209 3.62 2.75 -12.98
N THR A 210 4.77 3.42 -12.92
CA THR A 210 5.74 3.24 -11.84
C THR A 210 5.08 3.49 -10.48
N ARG A 211 5.15 2.50 -9.57
CA ARG A 211 4.72 2.65 -8.17
C ARG A 211 5.82 3.35 -7.40
N VAL A 212 5.50 4.52 -6.86
CA VAL A 212 6.41 5.29 -6.01
C VAL A 212 6.00 5.07 -4.56
N TYR A 213 6.67 4.12 -3.88
CA TYR A 213 6.42 3.87 -2.46
C TYR A 213 7.13 4.90 -1.60
N GLY A 214 6.43 5.44 -0.63
CA GLY A 214 6.95 6.44 0.29
C GLY A 214 6.08 7.68 0.35
N TRP A 215 6.65 8.81 0.76
CA TRP A 215 5.94 10.08 0.85
C TRP A 215 6.88 11.26 0.65
N GLY A 216 6.37 12.36 0.05
CA GLY A 216 7.10 13.61 -0.14
C GLY A 216 6.88 14.61 0.99
N ARG A 217 7.62 15.72 0.97
CA ARG A 217 7.50 16.82 1.95
C ARG A 217 6.19 17.58 1.79
N ASP A 218 5.77 17.83 0.56
CA ASP A 218 4.51 18.48 0.21
C ASP A 218 3.67 17.52 -0.62
N GLU A 219 2.48 17.21 -0.14
CA GLU A 219 1.58 16.24 -0.76
C GLU A 219 1.19 16.64 -2.18
N LEU A 220 0.72 17.90 -2.34
CA LEU A 220 0.18 18.37 -3.62
C LEU A 220 1.25 18.34 -4.71
N GLU A 221 2.43 18.89 -4.41
CA GLU A 221 3.53 18.96 -5.37
C GLU A 221 4.07 17.56 -5.67
N PHE A 222 4.29 16.75 -4.64
CA PHE A 222 4.83 15.39 -4.82
C PHE A 222 3.93 14.51 -5.68
N VAL A 223 2.63 14.46 -5.38
CA VAL A 223 1.68 13.65 -6.17
C VAL A 223 1.55 14.19 -7.60
N ARG A 224 1.60 15.54 -7.78
CA ARG A 224 1.59 16.17 -9.11
C ARG A 224 2.79 15.72 -9.94
N GLU A 225 3.99 15.80 -9.39
CA GLU A 225 5.25 15.43 -10.07
C GLU A 225 5.30 13.96 -10.43
N VAL A 226 4.88 13.08 -9.50
CA VAL A 226 4.76 11.64 -9.76
C VAL A 226 3.75 11.37 -10.87
N SER A 227 2.60 12.05 -10.86
CA SER A 227 1.59 11.92 -11.91
C SER A 227 2.12 12.38 -13.27
N GLN A 228 2.83 13.50 -13.34
CA GLN A 228 3.48 14.00 -14.57
C GLN A 228 4.53 13.01 -15.12
N GLY A 229 5.14 12.23 -14.24
CA GLY A 229 6.03 11.12 -14.63
C GLY A 229 5.28 9.87 -15.14
N GLY A 230 3.96 9.83 -15.04
CA GLY A 230 3.14 8.65 -15.37
C GLY A 230 3.16 7.58 -14.28
N GLY A 231 3.53 7.94 -13.06
CA GLY A 231 3.54 7.06 -11.88
C GLY A 231 2.34 7.30 -10.95
N ALA A 232 2.32 6.53 -9.86
CA ALA A 232 1.37 6.68 -8.77
C ALA A 232 2.06 6.50 -7.42
N VAL A 233 1.70 7.33 -6.44
CA VAL A 233 2.23 7.26 -5.08
C VAL A 233 1.51 6.16 -4.29
N ILE A 234 2.28 5.38 -3.55
CA ILE A 234 1.81 4.42 -2.55
C ILE A 234 2.36 4.89 -1.20
N PRO A 235 1.55 5.55 -0.35
CA PRO A 235 2.00 6.03 0.95
C PRO A 235 2.45 4.87 1.84
N ALA A 236 3.76 4.80 2.12
CA ALA A 236 4.39 3.67 2.80
C ALA A 236 5.64 4.02 3.60
N ASP A 237 5.96 5.29 3.76
CA ASP A 237 7.23 5.77 4.34
C ASP A 237 7.44 5.41 5.83
N TRP A 238 6.39 4.91 6.51
CA TRP A 238 6.43 4.35 7.86
C TRP A 238 6.14 2.84 7.88
N SER A 239 6.07 2.18 6.72
CA SER A 239 5.82 0.75 6.66
C SER A 239 6.99 -0.06 7.20
N LEU A 240 6.66 -1.14 7.92
CA LEU A 240 7.59 -2.19 8.35
C LEU A 240 7.26 -3.50 7.65
N ASN A 241 8.27 -4.33 7.43
CA ASN A 241 8.12 -5.72 6.98
C ASN A 241 7.47 -5.92 5.60
N LEU A 242 7.38 -4.90 4.73
CA LEU A 242 6.77 -5.10 3.42
C LEU A 242 7.50 -6.16 2.59
N SER A 243 8.82 -6.30 2.75
CA SER A 243 9.60 -7.37 2.11
C SER A 243 9.19 -8.77 2.56
N ALA A 244 8.72 -8.95 3.81
CA ALA A 244 8.22 -10.22 4.34
C ALA A 244 6.71 -10.39 4.04
N LEU A 245 5.91 -9.34 4.28
CA LEU A 245 4.45 -9.36 4.14
C LEU A 245 3.99 -9.83 2.77
N ARG A 246 4.67 -9.38 1.71
CA ARG A 246 4.34 -9.77 0.33
C ARG A 246 4.50 -11.26 0.03
N HIS A 247 5.22 -11.99 0.87
CA HIS A 247 5.43 -13.44 0.77
C HIS A 247 4.52 -14.26 1.70
N LEU A 248 3.81 -13.61 2.61
CA LEU A 248 2.87 -14.30 3.49
C LEU A 248 1.51 -14.45 2.79
N PRO A 249 1.05 -15.69 2.55
CA PRO A 249 -0.23 -15.91 1.88
C PRO A 249 -1.39 -15.35 2.71
N ALA A 250 -2.45 -14.98 2.03
CA ALA A 250 -3.71 -14.64 2.69
C ALA A 250 -4.29 -15.86 3.41
N THR A 251 -4.87 -15.62 4.59
CA THR A 251 -5.62 -16.62 5.38
C THR A 251 -7.13 -16.52 5.19
N GLY A 252 -7.57 -15.57 4.36
CA GLY A 252 -8.97 -15.29 4.05
C GLY A 252 -9.16 -14.84 2.60
N PRO A 253 -10.35 -14.38 2.24
CA PRO A 253 -10.64 -13.88 0.90
C PRO A 253 -9.79 -12.66 0.60
N VAL A 254 -9.26 -12.56 -0.61
CA VAL A 254 -8.55 -11.37 -1.13
C VAL A 254 -9.35 -10.65 -2.21
N ARG A 255 -10.61 -11.03 -2.37
CA ARG A 255 -11.58 -10.40 -3.28
C ARG A 255 -12.87 -10.14 -2.51
N SER A 256 -13.37 -8.92 -2.58
CA SER A 256 -14.63 -8.59 -1.94
C SER A 256 -15.84 -9.17 -2.69
N ARG A 257 -16.97 -9.23 -1.99
CA ARG A 257 -18.28 -9.47 -2.59
C ARG A 257 -18.99 -8.12 -2.65
N PRO A 258 -19.07 -7.50 -3.84
CA PRO A 258 -19.75 -6.21 -3.95
C PRO A 258 -21.23 -6.36 -3.50
N PRO A 259 -21.79 -5.34 -2.85
CA PRO A 259 -23.17 -5.35 -2.45
C PRO A 259 -24.08 -5.49 -3.67
N LYS A 260 -25.22 -6.15 -3.48
CA LYS A 260 -26.23 -6.24 -4.54
C LYS A 260 -26.85 -4.86 -4.74
N PRO A 261 -26.97 -4.39 -5.99
CA PRO A 261 -27.69 -3.16 -6.28
C PRO A 261 -29.11 -3.23 -5.70
N ARG A 262 -29.52 -2.15 -5.04
CA ARG A 262 -30.89 -1.98 -4.53
C ARG A 262 -31.58 -0.88 -5.34
N ALA A 263 -32.82 -1.14 -5.77
CA ALA A 263 -33.64 -0.09 -6.32
C ALA A 263 -33.98 0.93 -5.22
N ARG A 264 -33.92 2.23 -5.55
CA ARG A 264 -34.36 3.30 -4.68
C ARG A 264 -35.88 3.27 -4.57
N LEU A 265 -36.41 3.40 -3.35
CA LEU A 265 -37.84 3.55 -3.10
C LEU A 265 -38.26 5.01 -3.31
N SER A 266 -39.54 5.21 -3.65
CA SER A 266 -40.12 6.55 -3.75
C SER A 266 -40.02 7.28 -2.40
N GLY A 267 -39.56 8.52 -2.42
CA GLY A 267 -39.40 9.33 -1.20
C GLY A 267 -38.11 9.09 -0.41
N GLU A 268 -37.27 8.14 -0.78
CA GLU A 268 -35.98 7.91 -0.09
C GLU A 268 -34.94 8.99 -0.43
N ARG A 269 -34.21 9.41 0.61
CA ARG A 269 -32.87 10.04 0.46
C ARG A 269 -31.82 8.96 0.53
N VAL A 270 -30.83 9.02 -0.31
CA VAL A 270 -29.70 8.07 -0.30
C VAL A 270 -28.49 8.78 0.30
N VAL A 271 -27.98 8.22 1.39
CA VAL A 271 -26.77 8.72 2.05
C VAL A 271 -25.69 7.64 1.97
N ALA A 272 -24.53 8.00 1.45
CA ALA A 272 -23.38 7.12 1.35
C ALA A 272 -22.17 7.75 2.06
N PHE A 273 -21.60 7.02 3.01
CA PHE A 273 -20.38 7.40 3.72
C PHE A 273 -19.19 6.69 3.13
N VAL A 274 -18.14 7.45 2.77
CA VAL A 274 -16.87 6.92 2.29
C VAL A 274 -15.76 7.40 3.20
N VAL A 275 -15.14 6.48 3.92
CA VAL A 275 -13.97 6.78 4.76
C VAL A 275 -12.75 6.86 3.86
N SER A 276 -12.12 8.03 3.81
CA SER A 276 -10.96 8.34 2.96
C SER A 276 -9.64 7.92 3.60
N ASP A 277 -8.53 8.20 2.90
CA ASP A 277 -7.14 7.96 3.32
C ASP A 277 -6.73 6.49 3.43
N GLY A 278 -7.56 5.59 2.93
CA GLY A 278 -7.30 4.15 2.93
C GLY A 278 -6.24 3.71 1.92
N ASP A 279 -5.72 4.58 1.06
CA ASP A 279 -4.58 4.35 0.18
C ASP A 279 -3.27 4.17 0.96
N ASN A 280 -3.27 4.53 2.23
CA ASN A 280 -2.11 4.57 3.10
C ASN A 280 -1.73 3.15 3.57
N LEU A 281 -0.79 2.52 2.85
CA LEU A 281 -0.38 1.13 3.09
C LEU A 281 0.22 0.92 4.48
N GLN A 282 0.91 1.91 5.02
CA GLN A 282 1.46 1.84 6.38
C GLN A 282 0.38 1.89 7.47
N TRP A 283 -0.73 2.57 7.23
CA TRP A 283 -1.86 2.58 8.14
C TRP A 283 -2.63 1.25 8.09
N VAL A 284 -2.94 0.75 6.89
CA VAL A 284 -3.58 -0.55 6.68
C VAL A 284 -2.73 -1.68 7.27
N GLY A 285 -1.42 -1.65 7.05
CA GLY A 285 -0.46 -2.61 7.61
C GLY A 285 -0.13 -2.41 9.09
N GLY A 286 -0.52 -1.29 9.67
CA GLY A 286 -0.26 -0.92 11.06
C GLY A 286 -1.47 -1.05 11.97
N ARG A 287 -2.11 0.09 12.27
CA ARG A 287 -3.17 0.18 13.29
C ARG A 287 -4.58 -0.05 12.77
N PHE A 288 -4.86 0.13 11.49
CA PHE A 288 -6.22 0.16 10.93
C PHE A 288 -7.12 -0.97 11.44
N VAL A 289 -6.61 -2.21 11.45
CA VAL A 289 -7.41 -3.40 11.80
C VAL A 289 -7.78 -3.46 13.27
N ASP A 290 -6.92 -2.92 14.15
CA ASP A 290 -7.05 -3.05 15.61
C ASP A 290 -7.54 -1.79 16.31
N ASP A 291 -7.62 -0.66 15.58
CA ASP A 291 -8.00 0.62 16.15
C ASP A 291 -9.55 0.74 16.24
N PRO A 292 -10.10 1.00 17.46
CA PRO A 292 -11.54 1.14 17.65
C PRO A 292 -12.17 2.35 16.93
N SER A 293 -11.34 3.31 16.50
CA SER A 293 -11.81 4.42 15.65
C SER A 293 -12.03 4.01 14.20
N PHE A 294 -11.57 2.81 13.79
CA PHE A 294 -11.63 2.33 12.41
C PHE A 294 -12.22 0.93 12.32
N TRP A 295 -11.43 -0.05 11.87
CA TRP A 295 -11.94 -1.39 11.58
C TRP A 295 -12.42 -2.16 12.82
N ALA A 296 -11.83 -1.92 13.99
CA ALA A 296 -12.27 -2.49 15.26
C ALA A 296 -13.41 -1.70 15.93
N SER A 297 -14.02 -0.72 15.23
CA SER A 297 -15.11 0.09 15.78
C SER A 297 -16.28 -0.78 16.24
N PRO A 298 -16.81 -0.60 17.47
CA PRO A 298 -18.00 -1.28 17.95
C PRO A 298 -19.28 -0.85 17.20
N LEU A 299 -19.21 0.23 16.43
CA LEU A 299 -20.30 0.73 15.59
C LEU A 299 -20.28 0.12 14.18
N ARG A 300 -19.18 -0.52 13.78
CA ARG A 300 -19.08 -1.17 12.47
C ARG A 300 -20.14 -2.27 12.32
N GLY A 301 -20.79 -2.29 11.17
CA GLY A 301 -21.90 -3.20 10.91
C GLY A 301 -23.29 -2.72 11.41
N ARG A 302 -23.40 -1.49 11.99
CA ARG A 302 -24.69 -0.89 12.34
C ARG A 302 -25.31 -0.07 11.20
N PHE A 303 -24.47 0.46 10.31
CA PHE A 303 -24.87 1.18 9.09
C PHE A 303 -23.86 0.91 7.98
N ALA A 304 -24.26 1.18 6.74
CA ALA A 304 -23.40 0.94 5.59
C ALA A 304 -22.26 1.97 5.52
N VAL A 305 -21.02 1.47 5.35
CA VAL A 305 -19.83 2.28 5.19
C VAL A 305 -19.02 1.74 4.03
N THR A 306 -18.52 2.63 3.18
CA THR A 306 -17.54 2.30 2.13
C THR A 306 -16.15 2.71 2.60
N TRP A 307 -15.21 1.78 2.55
CA TRP A 307 -13.81 2.00 2.93
C TRP A 307 -12.97 2.22 1.69
N GLU A 308 -12.33 3.37 1.60
CA GLU A 308 -11.31 3.63 0.58
C GLU A 308 -10.06 2.82 0.93
N MET A 309 -9.58 1.98 0.01
CA MET A 309 -8.49 1.03 0.27
C MET A 309 -7.53 0.94 -0.91
N PRO A 310 -6.23 0.61 -0.68
CA PRO A 310 -5.27 0.48 -1.74
C PRO A 310 -5.36 -0.93 -2.36
N PRO A 311 -5.67 -1.08 -3.66
CA PRO A 311 -5.56 -2.37 -4.34
C PRO A 311 -4.16 -2.98 -4.24
N GLU A 312 -3.15 -2.15 -4.01
CA GLU A 312 -1.75 -2.56 -3.82
C GLU A 312 -1.56 -3.49 -2.61
N ALA A 313 -2.47 -3.46 -1.62
CA ALA A 313 -2.46 -4.40 -0.49
C ALA A 313 -2.59 -5.86 -0.94
N TRP A 314 -3.20 -6.12 -2.12
CA TRP A 314 -3.27 -7.47 -2.71
C TRP A 314 -1.88 -8.03 -3.03
N VAL A 315 -0.93 -7.16 -3.40
CA VAL A 315 0.46 -7.54 -3.74
C VAL A 315 1.37 -7.47 -2.52
N MET A 316 1.26 -6.38 -1.75
CA MET A 316 2.23 -6.05 -0.70
C MET A 316 1.87 -6.60 0.68
N ALA A 317 0.60 -6.87 0.93
CA ALA A 317 0.13 -7.33 2.23
C ALA A 317 -1.11 -8.25 2.11
N PRO A 318 -1.06 -9.34 1.30
CA PRO A 318 -2.24 -10.17 1.03
C PRO A 318 -2.83 -10.79 2.30
N ARG A 319 -2.02 -11.12 3.31
CA ARG A 319 -2.50 -11.62 4.60
C ARG A 319 -3.36 -10.60 5.34
N ILE A 320 -2.95 -9.34 5.34
CA ILE A 320 -3.69 -8.25 5.99
C ILE A 320 -4.99 -7.98 5.23
N LEU A 321 -4.93 -7.92 3.91
CA LEU A 321 -6.13 -7.77 3.07
C LEU A 321 -7.11 -8.91 3.30
N GLY A 322 -6.62 -10.16 3.32
CA GLY A 322 -7.44 -11.33 3.59
C GLY A 322 -8.16 -11.27 4.95
N LYS A 323 -7.50 -10.71 5.97
CA LYS A 323 -8.09 -10.51 7.29
C LYS A 323 -9.19 -9.44 7.26
N ILE A 324 -8.95 -8.30 6.62
CA ILE A 324 -9.93 -7.22 6.47
C ILE A 324 -11.18 -7.78 5.76
N LEU A 325 -11.00 -8.36 4.59
CA LEU A 325 -12.12 -8.89 3.80
C LEU A 325 -12.81 -10.10 4.48
N GLY A 326 -12.06 -10.92 5.22
CA GLY A 326 -12.61 -12.06 5.97
C GLY A 326 -13.44 -11.68 7.19
N THR A 327 -13.25 -10.46 7.71
CA THR A 327 -14.01 -9.93 8.86
C THR A 327 -14.99 -8.83 8.46
N ALA A 328 -15.15 -8.58 7.15
CA ALA A 328 -16.12 -7.62 6.65
C ALA A 328 -17.56 -8.07 6.92
N THR A 329 -18.41 -7.13 7.36
CA THR A 329 -19.85 -7.32 7.53
C THR A 329 -20.57 -7.10 6.19
N PRO A 330 -21.84 -7.48 6.06
CA PRO A 330 -22.63 -7.15 4.87
C PRO A 330 -22.84 -5.65 4.61
N LEU A 331 -22.52 -4.79 5.59
CA LEU A 331 -22.62 -3.33 5.52
C LEU A 331 -21.28 -2.64 5.25
N ASP A 332 -20.18 -3.41 5.17
CA ASP A 332 -18.89 -2.89 4.74
C ASP A 332 -18.73 -3.06 3.22
N ASP A 333 -18.40 -2.00 2.53
CA ASP A 333 -18.02 -2.02 1.10
C ASP A 333 -16.65 -1.42 0.91
N PHE A 334 -16.04 -1.66 -0.26
CA PHE A 334 -14.69 -1.24 -0.55
C PHE A 334 -14.61 -0.53 -1.89
N ILE A 335 -13.83 0.54 -1.92
CA ILE A 335 -13.55 1.34 -3.12
C ILE A 335 -12.04 1.53 -3.27
N ALA A 336 -11.55 1.44 -4.50
CA ALA A 336 -10.15 1.71 -4.78
C ALA A 336 -9.89 3.22 -4.83
N GLY A 337 -8.91 3.69 -4.08
CA GLY A 337 -8.59 5.10 -4.11
C GLY A 337 -7.34 5.51 -3.37
N PRO A 338 -7.04 6.79 -3.48
CA PRO A 338 -7.11 7.64 -4.67
C PRO A 338 -5.89 7.40 -5.58
N SER A 339 -5.98 7.34 -6.84
CA SER A 339 -6.98 7.31 -7.87
C SER A 339 -6.91 5.97 -8.60
N GLY A 340 -7.29 4.90 -7.92
CA GLY A 340 -7.25 3.55 -8.48
C GLY A 340 -6.06 2.74 -8.01
N TYR A 341 -5.07 2.43 -8.88
CA TYR A 341 -3.92 1.58 -8.50
C TYR A 341 -2.91 2.25 -7.56
N GLY A 342 -3.03 3.55 -7.31
CA GLY A 342 -2.26 4.37 -6.38
C GLY A 342 -2.64 5.83 -6.50
N TYR A 343 -2.12 6.66 -5.60
CA TYR A 343 -2.44 8.07 -5.53
C TYR A 343 -1.81 8.85 -6.70
N GLN A 344 -2.64 9.38 -7.55
CA GLN A 344 -2.27 10.19 -8.72
C GLN A 344 -3.36 11.22 -9.04
N PHE A 345 -2.98 12.32 -9.67
CA PHE A 345 -3.91 13.32 -10.16
C PHE A 345 -4.20 13.10 -11.64
N PRO A 346 -5.43 12.68 -12.02
CA PRO A 346 -5.80 12.41 -13.41
C PRO A 346 -5.46 13.53 -14.39
N GLY A 347 -5.65 14.80 -13.98
CA GLY A 347 -5.37 15.97 -14.80
C GLY A 347 -3.89 16.20 -15.14
N HIS A 348 -2.98 15.51 -14.46
CA HIS A 348 -1.53 15.65 -14.65
C HIS A 348 -0.88 14.42 -15.31
N LEU A 349 -1.65 13.36 -15.59
CA LEU A 349 -1.14 12.16 -16.23
C LEU A 349 -0.85 12.41 -17.72
N PRO A 350 0.30 11.97 -18.23
CA PRO A 350 0.62 12.07 -19.67
C PRO A 350 -0.25 11.13 -20.53
N ASP A 351 -0.70 10.00 -19.97
CA ASP A 351 -1.53 9.00 -20.64
C ASP A 351 -2.61 8.48 -19.67
N ARG A 352 -3.75 9.17 -19.63
CA ARG A 352 -4.89 8.79 -18.77
C ARG A 352 -5.53 7.47 -19.17
N PRO A 353 -5.78 7.18 -20.47
CA PRO A 353 -6.33 5.89 -20.87
C PRO A 353 -5.48 4.71 -20.40
N ALA A 354 -4.14 4.79 -20.49
CA ALA A 354 -3.27 3.74 -20.01
C ALA A 354 -3.31 3.60 -18.47
N ALA A 355 -3.39 4.71 -17.73
CA ALA A 355 -3.55 4.69 -16.27
C ALA A 355 -4.90 4.12 -15.84
N ALA A 356 -5.98 4.42 -16.58
CA ALA A 356 -7.30 3.85 -16.36
C ALA A 356 -7.31 2.33 -16.60
N ALA A 357 -6.65 1.86 -17.66
CA ALA A 357 -6.50 0.43 -17.93
C ALA A 357 -5.68 -0.29 -16.84
N GLU A 358 -4.62 0.35 -16.30
CA GLU A 358 -3.87 -0.21 -15.15
C GLU A 358 -4.73 -0.26 -13.89
N THR A 359 -5.55 0.78 -13.66
CA THR A 359 -6.53 0.79 -12.58
C THR A 359 -7.51 -0.38 -12.73
N ALA A 360 -8.06 -0.60 -13.93
CA ALA A 360 -8.97 -1.71 -14.21
C ALA A 360 -8.34 -3.07 -13.85
N ARG A 361 -7.08 -3.30 -14.22
CA ARG A 361 -6.34 -4.50 -13.83
C ARG A 361 -6.19 -4.63 -12.31
N ALA A 362 -5.91 -3.53 -11.61
CA ALA A 362 -5.76 -3.55 -10.16
C ALA A 362 -7.07 -3.86 -9.44
N VAL A 363 -8.16 -3.19 -9.81
CA VAL A 363 -9.48 -3.40 -9.18
C VAL A 363 -10.08 -4.76 -9.51
N ALA A 364 -9.80 -5.32 -10.68
CA ALA A 364 -10.23 -6.67 -11.04
C ALA A 364 -9.67 -7.75 -10.10
N ARG A 365 -8.42 -7.57 -9.61
CA ARG A 365 -7.79 -8.51 -8.67
C ARG A 365 -8.54 -8.61 -7.35
N VAL A 366 -9.01 -7.47 -6.83
CA VAL A 366 -9.70 -7.33 -5.54
C VAL A 366 -11.23 -7.32 -5.67
N ASN A 367 -11.75 -7.22 -6.90
CA ASN A 367 -13.18 -7.11 -7.24
C ASN A 367 -13.85 -5.86 -6.60
N TRP A 368 -13.18 -4.70 -6.72
CA TRP A 368 -13.72 -3.40 -6.30
C TRP A 368 -14.13 -2.57 -7.53
N PRO A 369 -15.40 -2.63 -7.93
CA PRO A 369 -15.83 -2.03 -9.19
C PRO A 369 -15.98 -0.50 -9.14
N LEU A 370 -15.78 0.11 -8.00
CA LEU A 370 -15.81 1.56 -7.80
C LEU A 370 -14.40 2.09 -7.55
N VAL A 371 -14.15 3.29 -8.05
CA VAL A 371 -12.85 3.98 -7.91
C VAL A 371 -13.08 5.40 -7.43
N THR A 372 -12.36 5.83 -6.41
CA THR A 372 -12.26 7.26 -6.10
C THR A 372 -11.20 7.88 -6.99
N LEU A 373 -11.55 8.93 -7.72
CA LEU A 373 -10.60 9.80 -8.41
C LEU A 373 -10.45 11.10 -7.63
N LEU A 374 -9.23 11.39 -7.20
CA LEU A 374 -8.85 12.66 -6.62
C LEU A 374 -8.01 13.42 -7.64
N ASN A 375 -8.50 14.57 -8.09
CA ASN A 375 -7.81 15.42 -9.06
C ASN A 375 -7.26 16.70 -8.39
N ALA A 376 -6.41 17.41 -9.09
CA ALA A 376 -5.88 18.71 -8.66
C ALA A 376 -5.96 19.71 -9.81
N GLY A 377 -6.99 20.56 -9.81
CA GLY A 377 -7.24 21.52 -10.88
C GLY A 377 -7.77 20.90 -12.18
N GLY A 378 -8.38 19.72 -12.10
CA GLY A 378 -9.01 19.05 -13.23
C GLY A 378 -10.52 19.24 -13.29
N VAL A 379 -11.16 18.51 -14.21
CA VAL A 379 -12.60 18.49 -14.38
C VAL A 379 -13.14 17.07 -14.28
N GLN A 380 -14.39 16.93 -13.82
CA GLN A 380 -15.00 15.64 -13.53
C GLN A 380 -15.16 14.78 -14.78
N ASP A 381 -15.29 15.35 -15.97
CA ASP A 381 -15.40 14.60 -17.22
C ASP A 381 -14.13 13.81 -17.59
N SER A 382 -12.99 14.13 -16.95
CA SER A 382 -11.78 13.30 -17.02
C SER A 382 -12.01 11.88 -16.53
N SER A 383 -13.06 11.63 -15.75
CA SER A 383 -13.49 10.30 -15.31
C SER A 383 -13.87 9.36 -16.46
N LYS A 384 -14.11 9.86 -17.67
CA LYS A 384 -14.50 9.07 -18.84
C LYS A 384 -13.53 7.91 -19.10
N ASP A 385 -12.22 8.17 -19.01
CA ASP A 385 -11.20 7.17 -19.33
C ASP A 385 -11.30 5.94 -18.40
N TRP A 386 -11.69 6.14 -17.13
CA TRP A 386 -11.97 5.08 -16.16
C TRP A 386 -13.33 4.42 -16.40
N LEU A 387 -14.35 5.20 -16.75
CA LEU A 387 -15.70 4.68 -17.04
C LEU A 387 -15.74 3.84 -18.34
N GLU A 388 -14.80 4.00 -19.25
CA GLU A 388 -14.63 3.15 -20.43
C GLU A 388 -14.16 1.73 -20.09
N GLN A 389 -13.53 1.54 -18.93
CA GLN A 389 -13.05 0.22 -18.51
C GLN A 389 -14.21 -0.68 -18.05
N SER A 390 -14.26 -1.93 -18.52
CA SER A 390 -15.34 -2.88 -18.21
C SER A 390 -15.42 -3.25 -16.73
N GLU A 391 -14.29 -3.29 -16.03
CA GLU A 391 -14.14 -3.63 -14.62
C GLU A 391 -14.63 -2.52 -13.68
N ILE A 392 -14.71 -1.29 -14.19
CA ILE A 392 -15.13 -0.11 -13.41
C ILE A 392 -16.59 0.20 -13.73
N ARG A 393 -17.44 0.19 -12.70
CA ARG A 393 -18.89 0.47 -12.80
C ARG A 393 -19.25 1.89 -12.46
N GLY A 394 -18.38 2.61 -11.75
CA GLY A 394 -18.62 3.99 -11.36
C GLY A 394 -17.39 4.62 -10.72
N VAL A 395 -17.40 5.93 -10.69
CA VAL A 395 -16.34 6.75 -10.13
C VAL A 395 -16.94 7.66 -9.05
N LEU A 396 -16.26 7.76 -7.91
CA LEU A 396 -16.49 8.81 -6.94
C LEU A 396 -15.42 9.88 -7.15
N TYR A 397 -15.83 11.12 -7.43
CA TYR A 397 -14.93 12.19 -7.84
C TYR A 397 -14.74 13.21 -6.73
N LYS A 398 -13.51 13.56 -6.47
CA LYS A 398 -13.12 14.68 -5.61
C LYS A 398 -12.02 15.51 -6.27
N ASP A 399 -11.94 16.80 -5.92
CA ASP A 399 -10.89 17.70 -6.37
C ASP A 399 -10.06 18.13 -5.15
N TYR A 400 -8.77 18.40 -5.35
CA TYR A 400 -7.91 18.78 -4.23
C TYR A 400 -8.34 20.12 -3.66
N ALA A 401 -8.66 20.16 -2.39
CA ALA A 401 -9.08 21.26 -1.50
C ALA A 401 -10.01 22.33 -2.12
N PRO A 402 -11.31 22.29 -1.82
CA PRO A 402 -12.00 21.29 -0.99
C PRO A 402 -12.52 20.10 -1.82
N TYR A 403 -12.50 18.93 -1.23
CA TYR A 403 -12.84 17.66 -1.89
C TYR A 403 -14.31 17.55 -2.36
N ASN A 404 -15.19 18.41 -1.88
CA ASN A 404 -16.60 18.49 -2.30
C ASN A 404 -16.88 19.64 -3.29
N ARG A 405 -15.88 20.14 -4.01
CA ARG A 405 -16.03 21.26 -4.95
C ARG A 405 -17.12 21.01 -6.00
N GLY A 406 -17.29 19.77 -6.44
CA GLY A 406 -18.32 19.35 -7.40
C GLY A 406 -19.73 19.33 -6.85
N ARG A 407 -19.95 19.47 -5.52
CA ARG A 407 -21.25 19.61 -4.84
C ARG A 407 -22.30 18.56 -5.24
N GLY A 408 -21.89 17.30 -5.44
CA GLY A 408 -22.77 16.20 -5.80
C GLY A 408 -23.13 16.13 -7.29
N ALA A 409 -22.42 16.86 -8.16
CA ALA A 409 -22.63 16.76 -9.60
C ALA A 409 -22.41 15.33 -10.10
N VAL A 410 -23.21 14.92 -11.08
CA VAL A 410 -23.13 13.60 -11.70
C VAL A 410 -22.77 13.78 -13.18
N TYR A 411 -21.69 13.15 -13.59
CA TYR A 411 -21.29 13.01 -14.99
C TYR A 411 -21.55 11.58 -15.45
N TRP A 412 -22.19 11.41 -16.60
CA TRP A 412 -22.50 10.10 -17.18
C TRP A 412 -21.66 9.83 -18.42
N HIS A 413 -21.07 8.64 -18.49
CA HIS A 413 -20.37 8.16 -19.68
C HIS A 413 -20.65 6.68 -19.90
N GLN A 414 -21.13 6.30 -21.08
CA GLN A 414 -21.49 4.93 -21.46
C GLN A 414 -22.41 4.23 -20.44
N GLY A 415 -23.38 4.97 -19.89
CA GLY A 415 -24.32 4.45 -18.89
C GLY A 415 -23.73 4.23 -17.49
N LYS A 416 -22.51 4.68 -17.23
CA LYS A 416 -21.84 4.61 -15.93
C LYS A 416 -21.67 6.02 -15.33
N PRO A 417 -21.87 6.18 -14.01
CA PRO A 417 -21.79 7.48 -13.35
C PRO A 417 -20.40 7.79 -12.81
N SER A 418 -20.03 9.07 -12.88
CA SER A 418 -19.06 9.70 -11.99
C SER A 418 -19.82 10.66 -11.07
N VAL A 419 -19.74 10.47 -9.75
CA VAL A 419 -20.48 11.23 -8.74
C VAL A 419 -19.48 12.01 -7.90
N SER A 420 -19.60 13.34 -7.82
CA SER A 420 -18.76 14.12 -6.93
C SER A 420 -19.26 14.12 -5.50
N TYR A 421 -18.35 14.23 -4.54
CA TYR A 421 -18.70 14.37 -3.15
C TYR A 421 -19.54 15.65 -2.92
N ARG A 422 -20.60 15.51 -2.12
CA ARG A 422 -21.47 16.63 -1.76
C ARG A 422 -21.09 17.25 -0.43
N TYR A 423 -20.82 16.39 0.56
CA TYR A 423 -20.48 16.82 1.92
C TYR A 423 -19.14 16.25 2.36
N LEU A 424 -18.54 16.94 3.32
CA LEU A 424 -17.34 16.49 4.02
C LEU A 424 -17.63 16.36 5.51
N LEU A 425 -17.14 15.30 6.14
CA LEU A 425 -16.96 15.19 7.57
C LEU A 425 -15.47 15.32 7.86
N TRP A 426 -15.04 16.51 8.26
CA TRP A 426 -13.64 16.84 8.40
C TRP A 426 -13.41 17.96 9.43
N GLU A 427 -12.55 17.72 10.41
CA GLU A 427 -12.11 18.72 11.40
C GLU A 427 -11.03 19.66 10.83
N GLN A 428 -11.31 20.27 9.71
CA GLN A 428 -10.40 21.27 9.13
C GLN A 428 -10.73 22.67 9.64
N LYS A 429 -9.69 23.38 10.06
CA LYS A 429 -9.80 24.79 10.43
C LYS A 429 -9.93 25.66 9.18
N ASP A 430 -10.77 26.67 9.27
CA ASP A 430 -10.86 27.72 8.25
C ASP A 430 -9.70 28.73 8.39
N ARG A 431 -9.73 29.77 7.55
CA ARG A 431 -8.70 30.83 7.58
C ARG A 431 -8.68 31.64 8.87
N SER A 432 -9.75 31.64 9.66
CA SER A 432 -9.86 32.33 10.96
C SER A 432 -9.33 31.43 12.11
N GLY A 433 -9.01 30.16 11.84
CA GLY A 433 -8.58 29.16 12.82
C GLY A 433 -9.73 28.41 13.50
N GLY A 434 -11.00 28.71 13.15
CA GLY A 434 -12.18 28.00 13.61
C GLY A 434 -12.49 26.74 12.78
N LEU A 435 -13.14 25.76 13.38
CA LEU A 435 -13.64 24.60 12.63
C LEU A 435 -14.81 25.05 11.74
N ARG A 436 -14.90 24.46 10.55
CA ARG A 436 -15.98 24.72 9.60
C ARG A 436 -17.27 24.04 10.04
N PRO A 437 -18.34 24.78 10.47
CA PRO A 437 -19.57 24.18 11.00
C PRO A 437 -20.26 23.25 9.98
N ASP A 438 -20.19 23.59 8.70
CA ASP A 438 -20.78 22.82 7.59
C ASP A 438 -20.06 21.48 7.32
N TRP A 439 -18.89 21.24 7.94
CA TRP A 439 -18.13 19.99 7.86
C TRP A 439 -18.18 19.17 9.16
N LEU A 440 -18.83 19.66 10.20
CA LEU A 440 -19.04 18.94 11.43
C LEU A 440 -20.30 18.07 11.35
N PRO A 441 -20.41 17.00 12.17
CA PRO A 441 -21.53 16.06 12.11
C PRO A 441 -22.90 16.71 12.15
N ALA A 442 -23.12 17.70 13.04
CA ALA A 442 -24.40 18.42 13.14
C ALA A 442 -24.73 19.19 11.87
N GLY A 443 -23.76 19.92 11.30
CA GLY A 443 -23.98 20.70 10.08
C GLY A 443 -24.25 19.82 8.86
N VAL A 444 -23.55 18.70 8.75
CA VAL A 444 -23.78 17.71 7.67
C VAL A 444 -25.16 17.06 7.83
N ALA A 445 -25.56 16.67 9.06
CA ALA A 445 -26.87 16.09 9.34
C ALA A 445 -27.99 17.06 8.93
N GLU A 446 -27.93 18.31 9.37
CA GLU A 446 -28.90 19.36 9.01
C GLU A 446 -28.97 19.58 7.49
N ALA A 447 -27.82 19.55 6.78
CA ALA A 447 -27.78 19.69 5.34
C ALA A 447 -28.45 18.51 4.62
N VAL A 448 -28.24 17.27 5.11
CA VAL A 448 -28.87 16.05 4.59
C VAL A 448 -30.39 16.07 4.84
N GLU A 449 -30.83 16.53 5.99
CA GLU A 449 -32.28 16.66 6.31
C GLU A 449 -32.99 17.63 5.38
N ARG A 450 -32.32 18.67 4.93
CA ARG A 450 -32.85 19.66 3.98
C ARG A 450 -32.84 19.21 2.52
N GLN A 451 -32.16 18.10 2.20
CA GLN A 451 -32.15 17.59 0.83
C GLN A 451 -33.54 17.19 0.34
N PRO A 452 -33.86 17.45 -0.92
CA PRO A 452 -35.11 16.98 -1.51
C PRO A 452 -35.16 15.44 -1.50
N SER A 453 -36.34 14.91 -1.33
CA SER A 453 -36.62 13.47 -1.42
C SER A 453 -37.56 13.21 -2.60
N GLY A 454 -37.45 12.04 -3.20
CA GLY A 454 -38.34 11.66 -4.30
C GLY A 454 -37.62 11.42 -5.63
N ALA A 455 -38.30 10.75 -6.54
CA ALA A 455 -37.73 10.40 -7.84
C ALA A 455 -37.39 11.61 -8.70
N GLU A 456 -38.17 12.69 -8.56
CA GLU A 456 -37.99 13.94 -9.32
C GLU A 456 -36.73 14.73 -8.92
N ALA A 457 -36.22 14.50 -7.70
CA ALA A 457 -35.04 15.21 -7.19
C ALA A 457 -33.73 14.81 -7.91
N GLY A 458 -33.73 13.75 -8.69
CA GLY A 458 -32.54 13.32 -9.45
C GLY A 458 -31.32 13.15 -8.55
N SER A 459 -30.19 13.74 -8.96
CA SER A 459 -28.92 13.73 -8.20
C SER A 459 -29.01 14.49 -6.86
N GLU A 460 -29.95 15.42 -6.70
CA GLU A 460 -30.14 16.19 -5.47
C GLU A 460 -30.56 15.32 -4.27
N ALA A 461 -31.15 14.14 -4.52
CA ALA A 461 -31.55 13.22 -3.46
C ALA A 461 -30.42 12.28 -2.99
N TYR A 462 -29.21 12.43 -3.50
CA TYR A 462 -28.02 11.65 -3.13
C TYR A 462 -27.05 12.50 -2.30
N ALA A 463 -26.70 12.01 -1.11
CA ALA A 463 -25.65 12.58 -0.26
C ALA A 463 -24.44 11.64 -0.27
N LEU A 464 -23.46 11.93 -1.10
CA LEU A 464 -22.15 11.31 -1.03
C LEU A 464 -21.29 12.11 -0.07
N ILE A 465 -20.89 11.50 1.05
CA ILE A 465 -20.18 12.13 2.16
C ILE A 465 -18.77 11.56 2.24
N ASN A 466 -17.74 12.41 2.12
CA ASN A 466 -16.37 12.01 2.43
C ASN A 466 -16.14 12.14 3.93
N VAL A 467 -15.78 11.04 4.58
CA VAL A 467 -15.39 11.00 5.98
C VAL A 467 -13.87 10.97 6.05
N HIS A 468 -13.26 12.05 6.56
CA HIS A 468 -11.82 12.11 6.72
C HIS A 468 -11.37 11.21 7.87
N ALA A 469 -10.58 10.20 7.58
CA ALA A 469 -10.22 9.14 8.54
C ALA A 469 -9.52 9.66 9.80
N TRP A 470 -8.83 10.79 9.72
CA TRP A 470 -8.05 11.34 10.82
C TRP A 470 -8.80 12.35 11.69
N SER A 471 -10.07 12.62 11.36
CA SER A 471 -10.96 13.50 12.13
C SER A 471 -11.82 12.72 13.13
N PHE A 472 -12.31 13.39 14.15
CA PHE A 472 -13.26 12.88 15.15
C PHE A 472 -12.77 11.67 15.98
N ARG A 473 -11.45 11.51 16.14
CA ARG A 473 -10.87 10.37 16.86
C ARG A 473 -11.14 10.39 18.36
N ASP A 474 -11.25 11.58 18.94
CA ASP A 474 -11.38 11.78 20.39
C ASP A 474 -12.84 12.06 20.81
N SER A 475 -13.77 12.10 19.88
CA SER A 475 -15.18 12.45 20.14
C SER A 475 -16.11 11.25 20.28
N GLY A 476 -15.58 10.01 20.36
CA GLY A 476 -16.32 8.78 20.71
C GLY A 476 -17.32 8.32 19.65
#